data_d2b24b7fae3b93a3327d408fe685c18c
#
_entry.id   d2b24b7fae3b93a3327d408fe685c18c
#
_cell.length_a   1.000
_cell.length_b   1.000
_cell.length_c   1.000
_cell.angle_alpha   90.00
_cell.angle_beta   90.00
_cell.angle_gamma   90.00
#
_symmetry.space_group_name_H-M   'P 1'
#
loop_
_entity.id
_entity.type
_entity.pdbx_description
1 polymer ?
#
loop_
_entity_poly.entity_id
_entity_poly.type
_entity_poly.pdbx_seq_one_letter_code
_entity_poly.pdbx_strand_id
1 'polypeptide(L)'
;EELVMQLKFDKIAVAHNQDDVAETVLFHMLRGSGLNGLAGIAASRGNIIRPLLGVSRAEIEAYLEECGQDFCLDSTNVELAYARNKIRHSILPVMKELNDRAVEHICQLAQDAAQSYDYIHTQAMEQCDTTEDEDAFGRTVTLSIAELYKVGPVLQEHIVWEAIGQVAQRKKDITRRHIQAVVALIYQDSGSSVQLPYGIHARRNYGELILSDKVQAMTDYRFAIAQAGDYEIPNQGTLSVSIEDFTFTEPIPKKNYTKFIDYAKIKGTLCVRTPEDGDYIVIDTAGNTKKLSRVFIDAKIDRTKRAGWPVLACGQEIVWVVGLRFSPAYHVDEQTNKIMKIQYGSKGDQNGTKD
;
A
#
# COMPACT_ATOMS: atom_id res chain seq x y z
N GLU A 1 -7.11 24.24 -17.10
CA GLU A 1 -8.03 24.16 -15.94
C GLU A 1 -8.29 25.53 -15.33
N GLU A 2 -7.28 26.39 -15.11
CA GLU A 2 -7.45 27.77 -14.61
C GLU A 2 -8.40 28.59 -15.48
N LEU A 3 -8.28 28.54 -16.80
CA LEU A 3 -9.17 29.24 -17.75
C LEU A 3 -10.62 28.76 -17.65
N VAL A 4 -10.87 27.48 -17.41
CA VAL A 4 -12.23 26.92 -17.24
C VAL A 4 -12.89 27.48 -16.00
N MET A 5 -12.14 27.57 -14.89
CA MET A 5 -12.65 28.17 -13.65
C MET A 5 -12.92 29.68 -13.81
N GLN A 6 -12.01 30.41 -14.47
CA GLN A 6 -12.15 31.83 -14.67
C GLN A 6 -13.33 32.20 -15.59
N LEU A 7 -13.53 31.44 -16.68
CA LEU A 7 -14.57 31.69 -17.69
C LEU A 7 -15.88 30.95 -17.42
N LYS A 8 -15.95 30.12 -16.33
CA LYS A 8 -17.13 29.33 -15.94
C LYS A 8 -17.63 28.39 -17.05
N PHE A 9 -16.71 27.76 -17.78
CA PHE A 9 -17.04 26.71 -18.74
C PHE A 9 -17.08 25.36 -18.06
N ASP A 10 -17.95 24.45 -18.53
CA ASP A 10 -18.08 23.10 -18.02
C ASP A 10 -17.06 22.15 -18.63
N LYS A 11 -16.70 22.38 -19.90
CA LYS A 11 -15.85 21.49 -20.70
C LYS A 11 -14.83 22.24 -21.55
N ILE A 12 -13.71 21.57 -21.83
CA ILE A 12 -12.70 22.00 -22.80
C ILE A 12 -12.74 21.03 -23.97
N ALA A 13 -13.07 21.51 -25.18
CA ALA A 13 -12.96 20.69 -26.39
C ALA A 13 -11.55 20.79 -26.96
N VAL A 14 -10.91 19.62 -27.20
CA VAL A 14 -9.60 19.52 -27.83
C VAL A 14 -9.74 18.82 -29.17
N ALA A 15 -9.10 19.36 -30.22
CA ALA A 15 -9.26 18.92 -31.61
C ALA A 15 -8.32 17.72 -31.97
N HIS A 16 -8.17 16.73 -31.07
CA HIS A 16 -7.54 15.47 -31.45
C HIS A 16 -8.43 14.70 -32.43
N ASN A 17 -7.82 14.11 -33.44
CA ASN A 17 -8.49 13.40 -34.52
C ASN A 17 -8.04 11.93 -34.61
N GLN A 18 -8.50 11.21 -35.62
CA GLN A 18 -8.18 9.80 -35.86
C GLN A 18 -6.66 9.55 -36.04
N ASP A 19 -6.00 10.42 -36.79
CA ASP A 19 -4.55 10.31 -37.03
C ASP A 19 -3.77 10.46 -35.71
N ASP A 20 -4.19 11.36 -34.80
CA ASP A 20 -3.58 11.51 -33.47
C ASP A 20 -3.75 10.26 -32.60
N VAL A 21 -4.87 9.56 -32.71
CA VAL A 21 -5.10 8.27 -32.04
C VAL A 21 -4.09 7.24 -32.57
N ALA A 22 -3.98 7.11 -33.89
CA ALA A 22 -3.05 6.15 -34.53
C ALA A 22 -1.59 6.45 -34.13
N GLU A 23 -1.18 7.70 -34.15
CA GLU A 23 0.15 8.13 -33.70
C GLU A 23 0.40 7.73 -32.23
N THR A 24 -0.57 7.93 -31.37
CA THR A 24 -0.47 7.63 -29.93
C THR A 24 -0.36 6.12 -29.69
N VAL A 25 -1.17 5.32 -30.38
CA VAL A 25 -1.12 3.86 -30.30
C VAL A 25 0.24 3.33 -30.75
N LEU A 26 0.74 3.77 -31.91
CA LEU A 26 2.04 3.37 -32.42
C LEU A 26 3.18 3.78 -31.48
N PHE A 27 3.11 4.98 -30.95
CA PHE A 27 4.10 5.47 -29.98
C PHE A 27 4.13 4.64 -28.70
N HIS A 28 2.96 4.27 -28.15
CA HIS A 28 2.87 3.43 -26.97
C HIS A 28 3.30 1.98 -27.26
N MET A 29 2.97 1.45 -28.44
CA MET A 29 3.40 0.13 -28.88
C MET A 29 4.94 0.04 -28.94
N LEU A 30 5.62 1.04 -29.51
CA LEU A 30 7.08 1.13 -29.57
C LEU A 30 7.73 1.19 -28.18
N ARG A 31 7.00 1.67 -27.18
CA ARG A 31 7.45 1.72 -25.77
C ARG A 31 7.13 0.45 -24.97
N GLY A 32 6.48 -0.52 -25.57
CA GLY A 32 6.07 -1.74 -24.87
C GLY A 32 4.93 -1.55 -23.88
N SER A 33 4.05 -0.57 -24.13
CA SER A 33 2.88 -0.34 -23.29
C SER A 33 1.87 -1.49 -23.42
N GLY A 34 1.21 -1.84 -22.30
CA GLY A 34 0.10 -2.81 -22.29
C GLY A 34 -1.20 -2.24 -22.83
N LEU A 35 -2.33 -2.94 -22.59
CA LEU A 35 -3.66 -2.58 -23.10
C LEU A 35 -4.05 -1.13 -22.83
N ASN A 36 -3.80 -0.62 -21.62
CA ASN A 36 -4.09 0.78 -21.29
C ASN A 36 -3.36 1.79 -22.21
N GLY A 37 -2.12 1.51 -22.59
CA GLY A 37 -1.39 2.35 -23.56
C GLY A 37 -1.91 2.20 -24.98
N LEU A 38 -2.32 0.98 -25.38
CA LEU A 38 -2.91 0.72 -26.69
C LEU A 38 -4.33 1.26 -26.83
N ALA A 39 -5.02 1.57 -25.75
CA ALA A 39 -6.32 2.25 -25.74
C ALA A 39 -6.27 3.67 -26.36
N GLY A 40 -5.09 4.18 -26.68
CA GLY A 40 -4.92 5.41 -27.44
C GLY A 40 -5.32 6.66 -26.62
N ILE A 41 -6.19 7.47 -27.21
CA ILE A 41 -6.66 8.73 -26.62
C ILE A 41 -8.13 8.56 -26.23
N ALA A 42 -8.45 8.75 -24.94
CA ALA A 42 -9.82 8.71 -24.45
C ALA A 42 -10.69 9.87 -24.98
N ALA A 43 -11.94 9.60 -25.33
CA ALA A 43 -12.89 10.61 -25.82
C ALA A 43 -13.16 11.69 -24.77
N SER A 44 -13.14 11.33 -23.48
CA SER A 44 -13.28 12.29 -22.39
C SER A 44 -12.33 11.95 -21.25
N ARG A 45 -11.85 12.99 -20.54
CA ARG A 45 -11.05 12.85 -19.33
C ARG A 45 -11.27 14.07 -18.42
N GLY A 46 -12.04 13.90 -17.36
CA GLY A 46 -12.45 15.00 -16.51
C GLY A 46 -13.24 16.05 -17.32
N ASN A 47 -12.75 17.28 -17.36
CA ASN A 47 -13.39 18.38 -18.10
C ASN A 47 -12.97 18.46 -19.59
N ILE A 48 -12.06 17.58 -20.04
CA ILE A 48 -11.58 17.57 -21.43
C ILE A 48 -12.44 16.60 -22.23
N ILE A 49 -12.97 17.07 -23.38
CA ILE A 49 -13.67 16.27 -24.39
C ILE A 49 -12.95 16.36 -25.74
N ARG A 50 -13.07 15.33 -26.58
CA ARG A 50 -12.40 15.25 -27.89
C ARG A 50 -13.42 14.82 -28.96
N PRO A 51 -14.23 15.78 -29.45
CA PRO A 51 -15.34 15.46 -30.36
C PRO A 51 -14.89 14.92 -31.72
N LEU A 52 -13.65 15.16 -32.15
CA LEU A 52 -13.15 14.83 -33.49
C LEU A 52 -12.35 13.51 -33.55
N LEU A 53 -12.34 12.69 -32.47
CA LEU A 53 -11.55 11.46 -32.46
C LEU A 53 -11.99 10.41 -33.52
N GLY A 54 -13.23 10.47 -33.99
CA GLY A 54 -13.75 9.61 -35.04
C GLY A 54 -13.60 10.16 -36.45
N VAL A 55 -13.00 11.36 -36.61
CA VAL A 55 -12.86 12.05 -37.91
C VAL A 55 -11.39 12.02 -38.33
N SER A 56 -11.12 11.70 -39.59
CA SER A 56 -9.77 11.71 -40.13
C SER A 56 -9.31 13.16 -40.41
N ARG A 57 -8.01 13.37 -40.46
CA ARG A 57 -7.45 14.66 -40.83
C ARG A 57 -7.89 15.10 -42.23
N ALA A 58 -7.95 14.19 -43.18
CA ALA A 58 -8.40 14.46 -44.56
C ALA A 58 -9.86 14.95 -44.61
N GLU A 59 -10.75 14.37 -43.84
CA GLU A 59 -12.15 14.82 -43.75
C GLU A 59 -12.26 16.23 -43.15
N ILE A 60 -11.43 16.54 -42.15
CA ILE A 60 -11.38 17.89 -41.51
C ILE A 60 -10.90 18.92 -42.54
N GLU A 61 -9.83 18.63 -43.26
CA GLU A 61 -9.26 19.49 -44.27
C GLU A 61 -10.23 19.73 -45.44
N ALA A 62 -10.90 18.69 -45.93
CA ALA A 62 -11.93 18.77 -46.95
C ALA A 62 -13.12 19.64 -46.51
N TYR A 63 -13.60 19.48 -45.26
CA TYR A 63 -14.65 20.29 -44.69
C TYR A 63 -14.28 21.79 -44.60
N LEU A 64 -13.04 22.10 -44.19
CA LEU A 64 -12.55 23.48 -44.12
C LEU A 64 -12.46 24.11 -45.50
N GLU A 65 -12.02 23.36 -46.51
CA GLU A 65 -11.99 23.80 -47.91
C GLU A 65 -13.39 24.07 -48.44
N GLU A 66 -14.36 23.21 -48.17
CA GLU A 66 -15.78 23.42 -48.52
C GLU A 66 -16.36 24.70 -47.88
N CYS A 67 -15.97 24.96 -46.62
CA CYS A 67 -16.38 26.15 -45.89
C CYS A 67 -15.63 27.41 -46.33
N GLY A 68 -14.59 27.30 -47.16
CA GLY A 68 -13.69 28.43 -47.52
C GLY A 68 -12.93 28.99 -46.32
N GLN A 69 -12.64 28.14 -45.32
CA GLN A 69 -11.95 28.51 -44.06
C GLN A 69 -10.47 28.17 -44.15
N ASP A 70 -9.61 29.19 -44.14
CA ASP A 70 -8.18 29.01 -44.03
C ASP A 70 -7.76 28.51 -42.64
N PHE A 71 -6.68 27.72 -42.61
CA PHE A 71 -6.05 27.28 -41.39
C PHE A 71 -4.52 27.41 -41.42
N CYS A 72 -3.91 27.62 -40.26
CA CYS A 72 -2.47 27.76 -40.13
C CYS A 72 -1.81 26.42 -39.90
N LEU A 73 -0.72 26.16 -40.63
CA LEU A 73 0.19 25.05 -40.37
C LEU A 73 1.25 25.46 -39.35
N ASP A 74 1.31 24.80 -38.22
CA ASP A 74 2.36 25.02 -37.22
C ASP A 74 3.69 24.46 -37.75
N SER A 75 4.70 25.29 -37.85
CA SER A 75 6.04 24.92 -38.37
C SER A 75 6.77 23.89 -37.50
N THR A 76 6.45 23.82 -36.20
CA THR A 76 7.03 22.82 -35.28
C THR A 76 6.58 21.41 -35.59
N ASN A 77 5.48 21.23 -36.29
CA ASN A 77 5.01 19.91 -36.77
C ASN A 77 5.94 19.25 -37.79
N VAL A 78 6.88 19.96 -38.33
CA VAL A 78 7.84 19.46 -39.37
C VAL A 78 9.13 18.91 -38.72
N GLU A 79 9.41 19.20 -37.46
CA GLU A 79 10.65 18.74 -36.80
C GLU A 79 10.61 17.23 -36.53
N LEU A 80 11.40 16.47 -37.32
CA LEU A 80 11.55 15.00 -37.23
C LEU A 80 12.32 14.54 -35.98
N ALA A 81 12.85 15.46 -35.17
CA ALA A 81 13.56 15.13 -33.93
C ALA A 81 12.66 14.43 -32.88
N TYR A 82 11.38 14.72 -32.89
CA TYR A 82 10.41 14.12 -31.97
C TYR A 82 9.86 12.80 -32.52
N ALA A 83 9.82 11.77 -31.69
CA ALA A 83 9.37 10.44 -32.09
C ALA A 83 7.95 10.44 -32.71
N ARG A 84 7.04 11.29 -32.23
CA ARG A 84 5.70 11.47 -32.81
C ARG A 84 5.73 11.98 -34.24
N ASN A 85 6.56 12.95 -34.53
CA ASN A 85 6.69 13.49 -35.87
C ASN A 85 7.26 12.45 -36.84
N LYS A 86 8.19 11.57 -36.40
CA LYS A 86 8.64 10.43 -37.20
C LYS A 86 7.50 9.45 -37.51
N ILE A 87 6.64 9.16 -36.53
CA ILE A 87 5.47 8.31 -36.78
C ILE A 87 4.56 8.96 -37.80
N ARG A 88 4.22 10.24 -37.65
CA ARG A 88 3.33 11.00 -38.53
C ARG A 88 3.87 11.08 -39.97
N HIS A 89 5.15 11.42 -40.15
CA HIS A 89 5.70 11.76 -41.47
C HIS A 89 6.44 10.61 -42.13
N SER A 90 6.81 9.54 -41.41
CA SER A 90 7.57 8.43 -41.99
C SER A 90 6.89 7.07 -41.85
N ILE A 91 6.25 6.77 -40.74
CA ILE A 91 5.66 5.45 -40.49
C ILE A 91 4.22 5.37 -41.00
N LEU A 92 3.35 6.29 -40.60
CA LEU A 92 1.94 6.30 -41.02
C LEU A 92 1.78 6.40 -42.56
N PRO A 93 2.53 7.22 -43.31
CA PRO A 93 2.42 7.23 -44.74
C PRO A 93 2.72 5.87 -45.36
N VAL A 94 3.80 5.19 -44.96
CA VAL A 94 4.14 3.86 -45.45
C VAL A 94 3.06 2.84 -45.10
N MET A 95 2.48 2.93 -43.93
CA MET A 95 1.34 2.05 -43.56
C MET A 95 0.11 2.30 -44.43
N LYS A 96 -0.18 3.57 -44.76
CA LYS A 96 -1.27 3.94 -45.69
C LYS A 96 -1.04 3.48 -47.13
N GLU A 97 0.24 3.45 -47.59
CA GLU A 97 0.60 2.87 -48.89
C GLU A 97 0.34 1.35 -48.95
N LEU A 98 0.56 0.65 -47.83
CA LEU A 98 0.28 -0.81 -47.73
C LEU A 98 -1.21 -1.11 -47.57
N ASN A 99 -1.92 -0.25 -46.83
CA ASN A 99 -3.35 -0.35 -46.60
C ASN A 99 -3.92 1.05 -46.35
N ASP A 100 -4.77 1.54 -47.25
CA ASP A 100 -5.42 2.85 -47.17
C ASP A 100 -6.24 3.04 -45.89
N ARG A 101 -6.78 1.95 -45.31
CA ARG A 101 -7.52 1.92 -44.07
C ARG A 101 -6.67 1.66 -42.82
N ALA A 102 -5.34 1.78 -42.88
CA ALA A 102 -4.45 1.47 -41.77
C ALA A 102 -4.78 2.28 -40.51
N VAL A 103 -5.08 3.57 -40.63
CA VAL A 103 -5.45 4.44 -39.51
C VAL A 103 -6.78 3.98 -38.86
N GLU A 104 -7.76 3.68 -39.66
CA GLU A 104 -9.04 3.16 -39.19
C GLU A 104 -8.88 1.86 -38.39
N HIS A 105 -8.08 0.91 -38.93
CA HIS A 105 -7.80 -0.35 -38.25
C HIS A 105 -7.04 -0.17 -36.94
N ILE A 106 -6.11 0.79 -36.86
CA ILE A 106 -5.41 1.13 -35.61
C ILE A 106 -6.38 1.75 -34.58
N CYS A 107 -7.30 2.62 -35.03
CA CYS A 107 -8.32 3.18 -34.16
C CYS A 107 -9.29 2.11 -33.63
N GLN A 108 -9.68 1.14 -34.49
CA GLN A 108 -10.49 0.00 -34.05
C GLN A 108 -9.75 -0.83 -32.98
N LEU A 109 -8.47 -1.15 -33.22
CA LEU A 109 -7.63 -1.84 -32.23
C LEU A 109 -7.56 -1.08 -30.90
N ALA A 110 -7.47 0.27 -30.95
CA ALA A 110 -7.45 1.10 -29.75
C ALA A 110 -8.79 0.99 -28.98
N GLN A 111 -9.91 0.99 -29.66
CA GLN A 111 -11.24 0.81 -29.05
C GLN A 111 -11.37 -0.57 -28.41
N ASP A 112 -10.95 -1.63 -29.10
CA ASP A 112 -10.99 -3.01 -28.57
C ASP A 112 -10.08 -3.16 -27.35
N ALA A 113 -8.91 -2.52 -27.36
CA ALA A 113 -8.00 -2.49 -26.24
C ALA A 113 -8.59 -1.72 -25.04
N ALA A 114 -9.27 -0.59 -25.28
CA ALA A 114 -9.95 0.18 -24.25
C ALA A 114 -11.07 -0.64 -23.60
N GLN A 115 -11.94 -1.27 -24.38
CA GLN A 115 -13.04 -2.11 -23.87
C GLN A 115 -12.50 -3.30 -23.08
N SER A 116 -11.45 -3.96 -23.58
CA SER A 116 -10.81 -5.08 -22.88
C SER A 116 -10.19 -4.63 -21.56
N TYR A 117 -9.54 -3.47 -21.53
CA TYR A 117 -8.96 -2.90 -20.32
C TYR A 117 -10.03 -2.56 -19.28
N ASP A 118 -11.12 -1.91 -19.70
CA ASP A 118 -12.24 -1.54 -18.82
C ASP A 118 -12.92 -2.78 -18.23
N TYR A 119 -13.09 -3.84 -19.03
CA TYR A 119 -13.60 -5.12 -18.54
C TYR A 119 -12.69 -5.75 -17.49
N ILE A 120 -11.38 -5.83 -17.77
CA ILE A 120 -10.39 -6.36 -16.82
C ILE A 120 -10.37 -5.53 -15.54
N HIS A 121 -10.41 -4.19 -15.66
CA HIS A 121 -10.41 -3.29 -14.50
C HIS A 121 -11.65 -3.50 -13.64
N THR A 122 -12.84 -3.52 -14.22
CA THR A 122 -14.10 -3.78 -13.52
C THR A 122 -14.07 -5.12 -12.80
N GLN A 123 -13.70 -6.19 -13.51
CA GLN A 123 -13.63 -7.52 -12.91
C GLN A 123 -12.58 -7.60 -11.78
N ALA A 124 -11.46 -6.93 -11.92
CA ALA A 124 -10.43 -6.89 -10.88
C ALA A 124 -10.93 -6.19 -9.61
N MET A 125 -11.63 -5.07 -9.77
CA MET A 125 -12.16 -4.30 -8.62
C MET A 125 -13.34 -4.99 -7.92
N GLU A 126 -14.14 -5.77 -8.66
CA GLU A 126 -15.25 -6.53 -8.10
C GLU A 126 -14.82 -7.80 -7.35
N GLN A 127 -13.67 -8.39 -7.69
CA GLN A 127 -13.26 -9.71 -7.20
C GLN A 127 -12.20 -9.67 -6.08
N CYS A 128 -11.68 -8.51 -5.75
CA CYS A 128 -10.70 -8.38 -4.67
C CYS A 128 -10.93 -7.07 -3.90
N ASP A 129 -11.38 -7.22 -2.67
CA ASP A 129 -11.48 -6.08 -1.76
C ASP A 129 -10.07 -5.63 -1.34
N THR A 130 -9.86 -4.32 -1.37
CA THR A 130 -8.65 -3.68 -0.87
C THR A 130 -8.94 -2.99 0.45
N THR A 131 -8.10 -3.21 1.45
CA THR A 131 -8.13 -2.41 2.67
C THR A 131 -7.02 -1.36 2.59
N GLU A 132 -7.42 -0.10 2.62
CA GLU A 132 -6.50 1.04 2.61
C GLU A 132 -6.36 1.61 4.03
N ASP A 133 -5.14 1.92 4.44
CA ASP A 133 -4.82 2.61 5.68
C ASP A 133 -3.78 3.70 5.39
N GLU A 134 -4.12 4.93 5.74
CA GLU A 134 -3.25 6.10 5.59
C GLU A 134 -3.11 6.81 6.93
N ASP A 135 -1.88 7.07 7.32
CA ASP A 135 -1.55 7.83 8.52
C ASP A 135 -0.39 8.80 8.26
N ALA A 136 0.08 9.47 9.31
CA ALA A 136 1.20 10.42 9.21
C ALA A 136 2.53 9.80 8.71
N PHE A 137 2.65 8.47 8.68
CA PHE A 137 3.86 7.75 8.29
C PHE A 137 3.82 7.21 6.87
N GLY A 138 2.65 7.23 6.20
CA GLY A 138 2.47 6.78 4.83
C GLY A 138 1.20 5.96 4.62
N ARG A 139 1.16 5.27 3.48
CA ARG A 139 0.00 4.48 3.02
C ARG A 139 0.30 3.00 3.07
N THR A 140 -0.75 2.23 3.31
CA THR A 140 -0.71 0.78 3.24
C THR A 140 -1.96 0.28 2.52
N VAL A 141 -1.76 -0.61 1.56
CA VAL A 141 -2.83 -1.36 0.89
C VAL A 141 -2.64 -2.83 1.19
N THR A 142 -3.70 -3.48 1.65
CA THR A 142 -3.71 -4.89 1.99
C THR A 142 -4.69 -5.64 1.09
N LEU A 143 -4.24 -6.74 0.50
CA LEU A 143 -5.00 -7.63 -0.37
C LEU A 143 -5.10 -9.01 0.26
N SER A 144 -6.26 -9.66 0.12
CA SER A 144 -6.48 -11.04 0.58
C SER A 144 -5.84 -12.04 -0.41
N ILE A 145 -4.89 -12.85 0.06
CA ILE A 145 -4.29 -13.93 -0.76
C ILE A 145 -5.34 -14.97 -1.14
N ALA A 146 -6.31 -15.23 -0.26
CA ALA A 146 -7.39 -16.20 -0.55
C ALA A 146 -8.28 -15.74 -1.71
N GLU A 147 -8.50 -14.43 -1.89
CA GLU A 147 -9.21 -13.87 -3.04
C GLU A 147 -8.33 -13.87 -4.29
N LEU A 148 -7.08 -13.48 -4.16
CA LEU A 148 -6.13 -13.51 -5.26
C LEU A 148 -5.95 -14.92 -5.86
N TYR A 149 -6.03 -15.98 -5.06
CA TYR A 149 -6.01 -17.36 -5.58
C TYR A 149 -7.25 -17.74 -6.41
N LYS A 150 -8.38 -17.08 -6.22
CA LYS A 150 -9.61 -17.38 -6.97
C LYS A 150 -9.63 -16.77 -8.37
N VAL A 151 -8.81 -15.74 -8.61
CA VAL A 151 -8.78 -15.01 -9.87
C VAL A 151 -7.64 -15.48 -10.78
N GLY A 152 -7.84 -15.32 -12.09
CA GLY A 152 -6.82 -15.69 -13.08
C GLY A 152 -5.62 -14.71 -13.09
N PRO A 153 -4.48 -15.13 -13.70
CA PRO A 153 -3.23 -14.36 -13.67
C PRO A 153 -3.36 -12.93 -14.20
N VAL A 154 -4.19 -12.68 -15.19
CA VAL A 154 -4.42 -11.34 -15.75
C VAL A 154 -5.04 -10.41 -14.71
N LEU A 155 -6.02 -10.90 -13.95
CA LEU A 155 -6.65 -10.14 -12.89
C LEU A 155 -5.70 -9.93 -11.70
N GLN A 156 -4.91 -10.95 -11.34
CA GLN A 156 -3.87 -10.81 -10.31
C GLN A 156 -2.87 -9.68 -10.66
N GLU A 157 -2.34 -9.67 -11.88
CA GLU A 157 -1.44 -8.61 -12.35
C GLU A 157 -2.13 -7.23 -12.29
N HIS A 158 -3.40 -7.15 -12.67
CA HIS A 158 -4.16 -5.90 -12.67
C HIS A 158 -4.45 -5.38 -11.25
N ILE A 159 -4.93 -6.25 -10.34
CA ILE A 159 -5.19 -5.91 -8.94
C ILE A 159 -3.91 -5.40 -8.27
N VAL A 160 -2.79 -6.10 -8.45
CA VAL A 160 -1.49 -5.70 -7.91
C VAL A 160 -1.04 -4.36 -8.50
N TRP A 161 -1.25 -4.12 -9.80
CA TRP A 161 -0.90 -2.85 -10.43
C TRP A 161 -1.71 -1.67 -9.87
N GLU A 162 -3.03 -1.87 -9.63
CA GLU A 162 -3.87 -0.87 -8.98
C GLU A 162 -3.41 -0.60 -7.54
N ALA A 163 -3.15 -1.66 -6.76
CA ALA A 163 -2.67 -1.54 -5.38
C ALA A 163 -1.33 -0.79 -5.28
N ILE A 164 -0.38 -1.05 -6.19
CA ILE A 164 0.86 -0.27 -6.27
C ILE A 164 0.55 1.20 -6.58
N GLY A 165 -0.38 1.47 -7.50
CA GLY A 165 -0.80 2.82 -7.87
C GLY A 165 -1.45 3.59 -6.71
N GLN A 166 -2.24 2.92 -5.88
CA GLN A 166 -2.86 3.48 -4.68
C GLN A 166 -1.81 3.91 -3.66
N VAL A 167 -0.82 3.05 -3.37
CA VAL A 167 0.28 3.40 -2.45
C VAL A 167 1.17 4.50 -3.02
N ALA A 168 1.60 4.37 -4.28
CA ALA A 168 2.54 5.31 -4.93
C ALA A 168 1.92 6.67 -5.28
N GLN A 169 0.58 6.78 -5.34
CA GLN A 169 -0.16 7.94 -5.90
C GLN A 169 0.24 8.29 -7.34
N ARG A 170 0.92 7.39 -8.01
CA ARG A 170 1.39 7.49 -9.39
C ARG A 170 1.77 6.12 -9.93
N LYS A 171 1.68 5.95 -11.25
CA LYS A 171 2.00 4.67 -11.92
C LYS A 171 3.19 4.77 -12.87
N LYS A 172 3.83 5.95 -12.94
CA LYS A 172 5.04 6.16 -13.74
C LYS A 172 6.17 5.27 -13.18
N ASP A 173 7.03 4.76 -14.04
CA ASP A 173 8.19 3.92 -13.71
C ASP A 173 7.85 2.54 -13.06
N ILE A 174 6.57 2.22 -12.87
CA ILE A 174 6.15 0.86 -12.49
C ILE A 174 6.10 0.00 -13.74
N THR A 175 7.03 -0.94 -13.83
CA THR A 175 7.15 -1.85 -14.98
C THR A 175 6.45 -3.17 -14.72
N ARG A 176 6.17 -3.94 -15.78
CA ARG A 176 5.61 -5.29 -15.66
C ARG A 176 6.45 -6.21 -14.77
N ARG A 177 7.78 -6.06 -14.76
CA ARG A 177 8.68 -6.80 -13.88
C ARG A 177 8.37 -6.55 -12.40
N HIS A 178 8.06 -5.32 -12.03
CA HIS A 178 7.69 -4.97 -10.66
C HIS A 178 6.36 -5.65 -10.26
N ILE A 179 5.35 -5.61 -11.15
CA ILE A 179 4.06 -6.26 -10.92
C ILE A 179 4.24 -7.76 -10.73
N GLN A 180 4.97 -8.42 -11.63
CA GLN A 180 5.23 -9.86 -11.57
C GLN A 180 6.02 -10.28 -10.33
N ALA A 181 6.96 -9.44 -9.87
CA ALA A 181 7.68 -9.69 -8.62
C ALA A 181 6.74 -9.68 -7.39
N VAL A 182 5.74 -8.78 -7.39
CA VAL A 182 4.73 -8.75 -6.31
C VAL A 182 3.75 -9.92 -6.44
N VAL A 183 3.27 -10.24 -7.64
CA VAL A 183 2.40 -11.40 -7.90
C VAL A 183 3.09 -12.70 -7.46
N ALA A 184 4.39 -12.83 -7.67
CA ALA A 184 5.15 -14.00 -7.22
C ALA A 184 5.10 -14.22 -5.70
N LEU A 185 4.95 -13.14 -4.90
CA LEU A 185 4.79 -13.25 -3.44
C LEU A 185 3.54 -14.03 -3.03
N ILE A 186 2.48 -14.05 -3.86
CA ILE A 186 1.24 -14.80 -3.60
C ILE A 186 1.55 -16.29 -3.41
N TYR A 187 2.58 -16.80 -4.08
CA TYR A 187 2.96 -18.22 -4.12
C TYR A 187 4.18 -18.56 -3.27
N GLN A 188 4.79 -17.59 -2.58
CA GLN A 188 5.94 -17.78 -1.71
C GLN A 188 5.52 -17.96 -0.24
N ASP A 189 6.48 -18.24 0.64
CA ASP A 189 6.23 -18.37 2.08
C ASP A 189 5.96 -17.03 2.76
N SER A 190 5.25 -17.07 3.89
CA SER A 190 5.03 -15.88 4.73
C SER A 190 6.36 -15.27 5.18
N GLY A 191 6.49 -13.96 5.03
CA GLY A 191 7.70 -13.19 5.31
C GLY A 191 8.53 -12.87 4.07
N SER A 192 8.19 -13.42 2.89
CA SER A 192 8.78 -13.01 1.61
C SER A 192 8.40 -11.57 1.28
N SER A 193 9.33 -10.83 0.69
CA SER A 193 9.12 -9.41 0.37
C SER A 193 9.90 -8.97 -0.86
N VAL A 194 9.45 -7.89 -1.48
CA VAL A 194 10.10 -7.22 -2.61
C VAL A 194 10.04 -5.71 -2.41
N GLN A 195 11.12 -5.04 -2.80
CA GLN A 195 11.21 -3.59 -2.81
C GLN A 195 10.87 -3.06 -4.21
N LEU A 196 10.07 -2.01 -4.25
CA LEU A 196 9.58 -1.37 -5.47
C LEU A 196 10.09 0.09 -5.54
N PRO A 197 9.96 0.77 -6.71
CA PRO A 197 10.18 2.20 -6.80
C PRO A 197 9.35 2.98 -5.77
N TYR A 198 9.78 4.21 -5.51
CA TYR A 198 9.12 5.14 -4.57
C TYR A 198 9.15 4.70 -3.10
N GLY A 199 10.07 3.82 -2.72
CA GLY A 199 10.19 3.34 -1.34
C GLY A 199 9.11 2.35 -0.93
N ILE A 200 8.31 1.85 -1.87
CA ILE A 200 7.26 0.88 -1.57
C ILE A 200 7.85 -0.48 -1.27
N HIS A 201 7.37 -1.11 -0.22
CA HIS A 201 7.66 -2.49 0.15
C HIS A 201 6.41 -3.33 0.01
N ALA A 202 6.46 -4.37 -0.83
CA ALA A 202 5.44 -5.39 -0.90
C ALA A 202 5.91 -6.62 -0.14
N ARG A 203 5.03 -7.23 0.68
CA ARG A 203 5.36 -8.41 1.49
C ARG A 203 4.17 -9.33 1.66
N ARG A 204 4.45 -10.63 1.78
CA ARG A 204 3.46 -11.62 2.19
C ARG A 204 3.46 -11.76 3.70
N ASN A 205 2.29 -11.66 4.31
CA ASN A 205 2.08 -11.87 5.73
C ASN A 205 0.90 -12.84 5.93
N TYR A 206 1.21 -14.13 6.14
CA TYR A 206 0.20 -15.21 6.24
C TYR A 206 -0.81 -15.19 5.08
N GLY A 207 -2.06 -14.80 5.32
CA GLY A 207 -3.13 -14.72 4.34
C GLY A 207 -3.24 -13.39 3.60
N GLU A 208 -2.29 -12.48 3.78
CA GLU A 208 -2.32 -11.12 3.26
C GLU A 208 -1.11 -10.80 2.39
N LEU A 209 -1.32 -10.03 1.35
CA LEU A 209 -0.30 -9.35 0.57
C LEU A 209 -0.38 -7.86 0.88
N ILE A 210 0.66 -7.32 1.52
CA ILE A 210 0.70 -5.96 2.05
C ILE A 210 1.68 -5.13 1.24
N LEU A 211 1.21 -4.00 0.70
CA LEU A 211 2.01 -2.99 0.02
C LEU A 211 2.03 -1.73 0.87
N SER A 212 3.20 -1.16 1.13
CA SER A 212 3.29 0.04 1.97
C SER A 212 4.50 0.89 1.61
N ASP A 213 4.36 2.21 1.65
CA ASP A 213 5.45 3.19 1.60
C ASP A 213 5.80 3.74 2.99
N LYS A 214 5.13 3.23 4.04
CA LYS A 214 5.40 3.64 5.41
C LYS A 214 6.87 3.39 5.76
N VAL A 215 7.57 4.45 6.08
CA VAL A 215 8.90 4.38 6.67
C VAL A 215 8.73 3.94 8.12
N GLN A 216 8.91 2.65 8.38
CA GLN A 216 9.02 2.18 9.77
C GLN A 216 10.34 2.69 10.34
N ALA A 217 10.32 3.90 10.87
CA ALA A 217 11.35 4.34 11.81
C ALA A 217 11.12 3.53 13.11
N MET A 218 11.72 2.33 13.16
CA MET A 218 11.80 1.55 14.39
C MET A 218 12.89 2.21 15.23
N THR A 219 12.49 3.14 16.07
CA THR A 219 13.37 3.67 17.12
C THR A 219 13.45 2.62 18.22
N ASP A 220 14.62 2.04 18.39
CA ASP A 220 14.91 1.29 19.61
C ASP A 220 14.76 2.22 20.81
N TYR A 221 14.03 1.77 21.80
CA TYR A 221 13.85 2.52 23.04
C TYR A 221 14.02 1.59 24.24
N ARG A 222 14.45 2.19 25.35
CA ARG A 222 14.57 1.53 26.65
C ARG A 222 14.34 2.57 27.74
N PHE A 223 13.30 2.39 28.54
CA PHE A 223 13.00 3.22 29.69
C PHE A 223 12.97 2.36 30.96
N ALA A 224 13.79 2.71 31.96
CA ALA A 224 13.74 2.06 33.24
C ALA A 224 12.48 2.53 34.02
N ILE A 225 11.74 1.58 34.57
CA ILE A 225 10.56 1.83 35.40
C ILE A 225 11.04 1.84 36.88
N ALA A 226 11.47 3.02 37.34
CA ALA A 226 11.99 3.17 38.67
C ALA A 226 10.92 3.58 39.69
N GLN A 227 9.82 4.20 39.27
CA GLN A 227 8.76 4.74 40.12
C GLN A 227 7.42 4.71 39.43
N ALA A 228 6.35 4.97 40.19
CA ALA A 228 5.02 5.18 39.62
C ALA A 228 5.01 6.42 38.70
N GLY A 229 4.26 6.35 37.60
CA GLY A 229 4.16 7.43 36.61
C GLY A 229 3.80 6.91 35.22
N ASP A 230 3.73 7.83 34.26
CA ASP A 230 3.43 7.54 32.88
C ASP A 230 4.73 7.55 32.05
N TYR A 231 4.89 6.50 31.24
CA TYR A 231 6.03 6.28 30.35
C TYR A 231 5.53 6.29 28.90
N GLU A 232 5.85 7.34 28.14
CA GLU A 232 5.50 7.42 26.74
C GLU A 232 6.34 6.46 25.88
N ILE A 233 5.69 5.55 25.18
CA ILE A 233 6.32 4.66 24.20
C ILE A 233 6.28 5.31 22.83
N PRO A 234 7.44 5.58 22.19
CA PRO A 234 7.51 6.27 20.91
C PRO A 234 6.58 5.65 19.86
N ASN A 235 5.69 6.46 19.31
CA ASN A 235 4.72 6.10 18.24
C ASN A 235 3.67 5.02 18.58
N GLN A 236 3.58 4.54 19.82
CA GLN A 236 2.72 3.41 20.16
C GLN A 236 1.67 3.71 21.24
N GLY A 237 2.04 4.45 22.29
CA GLY A 237 1.11 4.74 23.39
C GLY A 237 1.81 5.05 24.70
N THR A 238 1.06 4.92 25.80
CA THR A 238 1.54 5.24 27.14
C THR A 238 1.40 4.02 28.05
N LEU A 239 2.43 3.76 28.84
CA LEU A 239 2.43 2.78 29.92
C LEU A 239 2.29 3.49 31.26
N SER A 240 1.13 3.37 31.89
CA SER A 240 0.84 3.93 33.21
C SER A 240 1.18 2.93 34.30
N VAL A 241 1.98 3.33 35.28
CA VAL A 241 2.46 2.48 36.36
C VAL A 241 2.03 3.07 37.71
N SER A 242 1.36 2.27 38.54
CA SER A 242 1.14 2.57 39.96
C SER A 242 1.71 1.47 40.86
N ILE A 243 2.11 1.84 42.06
CA ILE A 243 2.65 0.93 43.07
C ILE A 243 1.81 1.10 44.33
N GLU A 244 1.21 0.03 44.82
CA GLU A 244 0.23 0.06 45.92
C GLU A 244 0.52 -1.07 46.91
N ASP A 245 0.22 -0.84 48.19
CA ASP A 245 0.18 -1.92 49.19
C ASP A 245 -1.01 -2.81 48.87
N PHE A 246 -0.84 -4.12 49.04
CA PHE A 246 -1.82 -5.10 48.64
C PHE A 246 -2.04 -6.17 49.69
N THR A 247 -3.28 -6.54 49.86
CA THR A 247 -3.68 -7.74 50.64
C THR A 247 -4.55 -8.60 49.75
N PHE A 248 -4.18 -9.85 49.59
CA PHE A 248 -4.94 -10.79 48.78
C PHE A 248 -6.30 -11.10 49.40
N THR A 249 -7.35 -10.51 48.84
CA THR A 249 -8.75 -10.74 49.31
C THR A 249 -9.57 -11.42 48.24
N GLU A 250 -9.33 -11.17 46.94
CA GLU A 250 -10.07 -11.73 45.82
C GLU A 250 -9.13 -11.96 44.62
N PRO A 251 -9.49 -12.92 43.72
CA PRO A 251 -8.75 -13.15 42.50
C PRO A 251 -8.68 -11.90 41.60
N ILE A 252 -7.53 -11.54 41.14
CA ILE A 252 -7.30 -10.39 40.27
C ILE A 252 -7.90 -10.66 38.88
N PRO A 253 -8.70 -9.75 38.31
CA PRO A 253 -9.26 -9.90 36.97
C PRO A 253 -8.18 -10.05 35.89
N LYS A 254 -8.36 -11.02 34.98
CA LYS A 254 -7.48 -11.18 33.84
C LYS A 254 -7.85 -10.17 32.75
N LYS A 255 -7.01 -9.18 32.55
CA LYS A 255 -7.16 -8.15 31.51
C LYS A 255 -6.00 -8.19 30.51
N ASN A 256 -6.25 -7.84 29.26
CA ASN A 256 -5.22 -7.91 28.22
C ASN A 256 -4.18 -6.79 28.35
N TYR A 257 -4.62 -5.58 28.59
CA TYR A 257 -3.81 -4.37 28.64
C TYR A 257 -3.54 -3.83 30.03
N THR A 258 -4.01 -4.52 31.10
CA THR A 258 -3.71 -4.21 32.49
C THR A 258 -3.12 -5.45 33.17
N LYS A 259 -1.98 -5.32 33.82
CA LYS A 259 -1.31 -6.39 34.57
C LYS A 259 -1.00 -5.95 36.00
N PHE A 260 -1.07 -6.90 36.90
CA PHE A 260 -0.71 -6.76 38.29
C PHE A 260 0.48 -7.66 38.57
N ILE A 261 1.59 -7.07 39.00
CA ILE A 261 2.87 -7.75 39.22
C ILE A 261 3.16 -7.74 40.71
N ASP A 262 3.57 -8.87 41.24
CA ASP A 262 4.13 -8.91 42.58
C ASP A 262 5.46 -8.14 42.62
N TYR A 263 5.48 -7.02 43.33
CA TYR A 263 6.63 -6.14 43.39
C TYR A 263 7.90 -6.82 43.92
N ALA A 264 7.74 -7.74 44.89
CA ALA A 264 8.87 -8.49 45.49
C ALA A 264 9.51 -9.50 44.52
N LYS A 265 8.80 -9.92 43.47
CA LYS A 265 9.32 -10.84 42.46
C LYS A 265 10.19 -10.15 41.41
N ILE A 266 10.24 -8.83 41.39
CA ILE A 266 11.09 -8.05 40.49
C ILE A 266 12.53 -8.03 41.05
N LYS A 267 13.42 -8.88 40.51
CA LYS A 267 14.81 -9.06 41.01
C LYS A 267 15.84 -8.14 40.36
N GLY A 268 15.46 -7.15 39.59
CA GLY A 268 16.39 -6.27 38.86
C GLY A 268 15.69 -5.00 38.38
N THR A 269 16.35 -4.28 37.48
CA THR A 269 15.73 -3.09 36.86
C THR A 269 14.67 -3.50 35.85
N LEU A 270 13.42 -3.18 36.14
CA LEU A 270 12.32 -3.33 35.21
C LEU A 270 12.40 -2.26 34.13
N CYS A 271 12.33 -2.66 32.87
CA CYS A 271 12.38 -1.74 31.74
C CYS A 271 11.22 -2.00 30.77
N VAL A 272 10.65 -0.95 30.20
CA VAL A 272 9.88 -1.05 28.96
C VAL A 272 10.83 -0.76 27.80
N ARG A 273 10.89 -1.65 26.83
CA ARG A 273 11.84 -1.57 25.71
C ARG A 273 11.35 -2.34 24.47
N THR A 274 12.07 -2.18 23.37
CA THR A 274 11.97 -3.06 22.21
C THR A 274 12.59 -4.44 22.52
N PRO A 275 12.20 -5.51 21.78
CA PRO A 275 12.79 -6.84 21.89
C PRO A 275 14.30 -6.85 21.59
N GLU A 276 15.03 -7.69 22.30
CA GLU A 276 16.46 -7.91 22.11
C GLU A 276 16.77 -9.39 21.84
N ASP A 277 17.92 -9.64 21.21
CA ASP A 277 18.34 -11.02 20.96
C ASP A 277 18.60 -11.76 22.28
N GLY A 278 18.07 -12.98 22.36
CA GLY A 278 18.16 -13.79 23.57
C GLY A 278 17.00 -13.67 24.53
N ASP A 279 16.04 -12.76 24.28
CA ASP A 279 14.85 -12.58 25.09
C ASP A 279 14.00 -13.86 25.20
N TYR A 280 13.57 -14.15 26.43
CA TYR A 280 12.71 -15.29 26.76
C TYR A 280 11.65 -14.91 27.78
N ILE A 281 10.58 -15.67 27.83
CA ILE A 281 9.51 -15.54 28.83
C ILE A 281 9.27 -16.87 29.52
N VAL A 282 9.05 -16.83 30.84
CA VAL A 282 8.55 -18.01 31.59
C VAL A 282 7.11 -18.25 31.21
N ILE A 283 6.76 -19.50 30.86
CA ILE A 283 5.45 -19.84 30.29
C ILE A 283 4.51 -20.59 31.21
N ASP A 284 5.05 -21.16 32.30
CA ASP A 284 4.29 -21.93 33.31
C ASP A 284 4.91 -21.78 34.70
N THR A 285 4.21 -22.34 35.71
CA THR A 285 4.63 -22.32 37.11
C THR A 285 5.79 -23.29 37.40
N ALA A 286 6.11 -24.19 36.48
CA ALA A 286 7.29 -25.07 36.57
C ALA A 286 8.59 -24.39 36.16
N GLY A 287 8.51 -23.15 35.66
CA GLY A 287 9.68 -22.37 35.26
C GLY A 287 10.14 -22.64 33.81
N ASN A 288 9.36 -23.34 33.00
CA ASN A 288 9.71 -23.55 31.61
C ASN A 288 9.74 -22.22 30.86
N THR A 289 10.73 -22.05 29.98
CA THR A 289 10.93 -20.81 29.21
C THR A 289 10.65 -21.00 27.73
N LYS A 290 10.27 -19.92 27.07
CA LYS A 290 10.08 -19.85 25.62
C LYS A 290 10.76 -18.60 25.05
N LYS A 291 11.51 -18.75 23.96
CA LYS A 291 12.11 -17.60 23.27
C LYS A 291 11.02 -16.64 22.80
N LEU A 292 11.27 -15.33 22.96
CA LEU A 292 10.31 -14.28 22.56
C LEU A 292 9.95 -14.36 21.07
N SER A 293 10.93 -14.67 20.20
CA SER A 293 10.69 -14.88 18.77
C SER A 293 9.64 -15.96 18.49
N ARG A 294 9.62 -17.02 19.31
CA ARG A 294 8.62 -18.10 19.17
C ARG A 294 7.24 -17.66 19.66
N VAL A 295 7.18 -16.81 20.69
CA VAL A 295 5.90 -16.23 21.16
C VAL A 295 5.25 -15.41 20.04
N PHE A 296 6.02 -14.59 19.34
CA PHE A 296 5.52 -13.80 18.20
C PHE A 296 5.05 -14.68 17.03
N ILE A 297 5.76 -15.77 16.73
CA ILE A 297 5.38 -16.72 15.66
C ILE A 297 4.04 -17.38 16.01
N ASP A 298 3.89 -17.87 17.22
CA ASP A 298 2.66 -18.56 17.67
C ASP A 298 1.46 -17.61 17.72
N ALA A 299 1.69 -16.31 18.05
CA ALA A 299 0.69 -15.27 18.00
C ALA A 299 0.46 -14.70 16.59
N LYS A 300 1.13 -15.23 15.56
CA LYS A 300 1.07 -14.79 14.15
C LYS A 300 1.36 -13.30 13.97
N ILE A 301 2.24 -12.73 14.80
CA ILE A 301 2.65 -11.33 14.68
C ILE A 301 3.57 -11.16 13.48
N ASP A 302 3.26 -10.17 12.67
CA ASP A 302 4.08 -9.78 11.51
C ASP A 302 5.53 -9.51 11.91
N ARG A 303 6.49 -10.03 11.11
CA ARG A 303 7.92 -9.88 11.36
C ARG A 303 8.35 -8.42 11.52
N THR A 304 7.77 -7.52 10.74
CA THR A 304 8.08 -6.09 10.76
C THR A 304 7.62 -5.39 12.04
N LYS A 305 6.52 -5.87 12.65
CA LYS A 305 6.01 -5.33 13.91
C LYS A 305 6.77 -5.85 15.14
N ARG A 306 7.47 -7.00 15.04
CA ARG A 306 8.11 -7.67 16.17
C ARG A 306 9.21 -6.84 16.80
N ALA A 307 10.08 -6.23 15.98
CA ALA A 307 11.24 -5.50 16.47
C ALA A 307 10.86 -4.23 17.24
N GLY A 308 9.73 -3.58 16.94
CA GLY A 308 9.21 -2.43 17.69
C GLY A 308 8.21 -2.77 18.80
N TRP A 309 7.87 -4.06 19.00
CA TRP A 309 6.82 -4.46 19.94
C TRP A 309 7.18 -4.13 21.38
N PRO A 310 6.30 -3.43 22.17
CA PRO A 310 6.63 -3.09 23.53
C PRO A 310 6.68 -4.34 24.40
N VAL A 311 7.81 -4.51 25.09
CA VAL A 311 7.99 -5.57 26.08
C VAL A 311 8.41 -4.95 27.42
N LEU A 312 7.85 -5.49 28.50
CA LEU A 312 8.29 -5.23 29.84
C LEU A 312 9.28 -6.32 30.25
N ALA A 313 10.51 -5.96 30.59
CA ALA A 313 11.58 -6.91 30.80
C ALA A 313 12.44 -6.59 32.03
N CYS A 314 12.98 -7.65 32.64
CA CYS A 314 13.99 -7.60 33.68
C CYS A 314 15.25 -8.29 33.13
N GLY A 315 16.19 -7.53 32.59
CA GLY A 315 17.29 -8.09 31.79
C GLY A 315 16.74 -8.72 30.49
N GLN A 316 17.08 -9.99 30.22
CA GLN A 316 16.57 -10.76 29.11
C GLN A 316 15.25 -11.51 29.41
N GLU A 317 14.86 -11.57 30.67
CA GLU A 317 13.59 -12.19 31.05
C GLU A 317 12.43 -11.21 30.82
N ILE A 318 11.49 -11.64 29.97
CA ILE A 318 10.29 -10.87 29.66
C ILE A 318 9.24 -11.11 30.73
N VAL A 319 8.82 -10.04 31.38
CA VAL A 319 7.72 -10.02 32.34
C VAL A 319 6.38 -10.01 31.61
N TRP A 320 6.27 -9.13 30.58
CA TRP A 320 5.05 -8.99 29.82
C TRP A 320 5.36 -8.60 28.35
N VAL A 321 4.84 -9.36 27.41
CA VAL A 321 4.72 -8.99 26.00
C VAL A 321 3.40 -8.25 25.90
N VAL A 322 3.41 -6.93 25.72
CA VAL A 322 2.21 -6.10 25.85
C VAL A 322 1.10 -6.55 24.91
N GLY A 323 -0.09 -6.76 25.47
CA GLY A 323 -1.27 -7.25 24.73
C GLY A 323 -1.24 -8.73 24.33
N LEU A 324 -0.12 -9.47 24.54
CA LEU A 324 0.00 -10.86 24.12
C LEU A 324 0.14 -11.86 25.27
N ARG A 325 1.24 -11.77 26.03
CA ARG A 325 1.54 -12.78 27.05
C ARG A 325 2.19 -12.17 28.28
N PHE A 326 1.70 -12.56 29.44
CA PHE A 326 2.24 -12.21 30.75
C PHE A 326 2.89 -13.44 31.39
N SER A 327 4.04 -13.26 32.02
CA SER A 327 4.80 -14.33 32.66
C SER A 327 4.19 -14.75 34.00
N PRO A 328 3.89 -16.06 34.22
CA PRO A 328 3.40 -16.56 35.50
C PRO A 328 4.37 -16.33 36.66
N ALA A 329 5.65 -16.20 36.40
CA ALA A 329 6.67 -15.97 37.43
C ALA A 329 6.42 -14.68 38.25
N TYR A 330 5.69 -13.74 37.70
CA TYR A 330 5.42 -12.43 38.32
C TYR A 330 3.98 -12.29 38.82
N HIS A 331 3.18 -13.37 38.81
CA HIS A 331 1.82 -13.34 39.30
C HIS A 331 1.75 -13.02 40.78
N VAL A 332 0.71 -12.29 41.16
CA VAL A 332 0.32 -12.00 42.53
C VAL A 332 -0.22 -13.27 43.18
N ASP A 333 0.16 -13.53 44.44
CA ASP A 333 -0.31 -14.65 45.25
C ASP A 333 -0.63 -14.21 46.69
N GLU A 334 -0.93 -15.19 47.55
CA GLU A 334 -1.34 -14.96 48.96
C GLU A 334 -0.21 -14.33 49.80
N GLN A 335 1.05 -14.38 49.37
CA GLN A 335 2.19 -13.83 50.10
C GLN A 335 2.53 -12.41 49.61
N THR A 336 1.85 -11.91 48.60
CA THR A 336 2.13 -10.61 48.00
C THR A 336 1.62 -9.50 48.92
N ASN A 337 2.51 -8.62 49.35
CA ASN A 337 2.18 -7.47 50.19
C ASN A 337 2.19 -6.15 49.43
N LYS A 338 2.79 -6.14 48.21
CA LYS A 338 2.91 -4.92 47.39
C LYS A 338 2.78 -5.28 45.92
N ILE A 339 1.95 -4.55 45.20
CA ILE A 339 1.73 -4.77 43.77
C ILE A 339 2.19 -3.58 42.95
N MET A 340 2.63 -3.88 41.74
CA MET A 340 2.80 -2.90 40.68
C MET A 340 1.68 -3.16 39.63
N LYS A 341 0.79 -2.20 39.50
CA LYS A 341 -0.24 -2.19 38.44
C LYS A 341 0.30 -1.47 37.23
N ILE A 342 0.24 -2.10 36.08
CA ILE A 342 0.70 -1.57 34.80
C ILE A 342 -0.43 -1.61 33.80
N GLN A 343 -0.73 -0.47 33.20
CA GLN A 343 -1.78 -0.34 32.19
C GLN A 343 -1.19 0.27 30.92
N TYR A 344 -1.46 -0.34 29.76
CA TYR A 344 -1.05 0.16 28.46
C TYR A 344 -2.26 0.80 27.77
N GLY A 345 -2.09 2.07 27.32
CA GLY A 345 -3.05 2.81 26.50
C GLY A 345 -2.46 3.07 25.11
N SER A 346 -3.15 2.63 24.06
CA SER A 346 -2.77 2.91 22.68
C SER A 346 -3.05 4.37 22.28
N LYS A 347 -2.23 4.96 21.41
CA LYS A 347 -2.44 6.35 20.92
C LYS A 347 -3.78 6.56 20.16
N GLY A 348 -4.48 5.49 19.77
CA GLY A 348 -5.78 5.56 19.09
C GLY A 348 -7.01 5.51 20.00
N ASP A 349 -6.87 5.16 21.27
CA ASP A 349 -7.98 5.03 22.22
C ASP A 349 -8.11 6.30 23.10
N GLN A 350 -8.66 7.40 22.53
CA GLN A 350 -9.11 8.56 23.32
C GLN A 350 -10.43 8.29 24.06
N ASN A 351 -11.04 7.11 23.88
CA ASN A 351 -12.21 6.68 24.69
C ASN A 351 -11.82 5.42 25.47
N GLY A 352 -11.71 5.58 26.78
CA GLY A 352 -11.32 4.55 27.71
C GLY A 352 -12.07 3.25 27.56
N THR A 353 -11.35 2.15 27.90
CA THR A 353 -11.84 0.80 28.16
C THR A 353 -12.25 -0.04 26.95
N LYS A 354 -11.27 -0.72 26.33
CA LYS A 354 -11.46 -2.11 25.87
C LYS A 354 -10.46 -3.01 26.61
N ASP A 355 -10.75 -3.33 27.86
CA ASP A 355 -10.19 -4.46 28.60
C ASP A 355 -11.07 -5.70 28.43
#